data_b690851079f5b9494dab3b26005d92d2
#
_entry.id   b690851079f5b9494dab3b26005d92d2
#
_cell.length_a   1.000
_cell.length_b   1.000
_cell.length_c   1.000
_cell.angle_alpha   90.00
_cell.angle_beta   90.00
_cell.angle_gamma   90.00
#
_symmetry.space_group_name_H-M   'P 1'
#
loop_
_entity.id
_entity.type
_entity.pdbx_description
1 polymer ?
#
loop_
_entity_poly.entity_id
_entity_poly.type
_entity_poly.pdbx_seq_one_letter_code
_entity_poly.pdbx_strand_id
1 'polypeptide(L)'
;MATGFSVMDALNKNSKAGVDESPRARFRTKDISIFKMYRNKLNFYDLADIEELAGDILMYGLKQNLEVVFEPNEQGEYRIVAGERRWLALKHLVEQGYKDFEIATCKLTTPQDEDEEQVEIIIANAYRTKSLKDVIEEEQRLKACLERMKTDGKKIKGYDLQSGRLRDVIASMLKMSKTKIAQIESVNNNLIPEFREELNNERLTFSAAYELSGMSPEMQQEALAKYKENGELSYTEIKDIHSTASRS
;
A
#
# COMPACT_ATOMS: atom_id res chain seq x y z
N MET A 1 -49.31 0.55 29.01
CA MET A 1 -49.41 0.19 27.59
C MET A 1 -48.03 0.38 26.98
N ALA A 2 -47.34 -0.72 26.68
CA ALA A 2 -46.02 -0.68 26.09
C ALA A 2 -46.18 -0.39 24.58
N THR A 3 -45.71 0.75 24.13
CA THR A 3 -45.60 1.07 22.70
C THR A 3 -44.51 0.19 22.08
N GLY A 4 -44.95 -0.86 21.38
CA GLY A 4 -44.06 -1.76 20.67
C GLY A 4 -43.24 -0.97 19.64
N PHE A 5 -41.93 -1.02 19.76
CA PHE A 5 -41.00 -0.52 18.76
C PHE A 5 -41.17 -1.37 17.49
N SER A 6 -41.71 -0.74 16.44
CA SER A 6 -41.85 -1.40 15.12
C SER A 6 -40.56 -1.25 14.30
N VAL A 7 -39.90 -2.34 14.01
CA VAL A 7 -38.73 -2.39 13.10
C VAL A 7 -39.09 -1.83 11.72
N MET A 8 -40.38 -1.98 11.29
CA MET A 8 -40.88 -1.44 10.02
C MET A 8 -40.98 0.09 10.03
N ASP A 9 -41.32 0.69 11.17
CA ASP A 9 -41.35 2.17 11.28
C ASP A 9 -39.94 2.76 11.32
N ALA A 10 -38.97 2.06 11.89
CA ALA A 10 -37.57 2.45 11.86
C ALA A 10 -36.97 2.35 10.44
N LEU A 11 -37.33 1.30 9.70
CA LEU A 11 -36.91 1.13 8.30
C LEU A 11 -37.55 2.18 7.38
N ASN A 12 -38.82 2.51 7.57
CA ASN A 12 -39.53 3.53 6.80
C ASN A 12 -39.05 4.96 7.10
N LYS A 13 -38.70 5.27 8.34
CA LYS A 13 -38.10 6.57 8.70
C LYS A 13 -36.74 6.77 8.03
N ASN A 14 -35.93 5.74 7.99
CA ASN A 14 -34.61 5.80 7.31
C ASN A 14 -34.71 5.85 5.77
N SER A 15 -35.83 5.41 5.18
CA SER A 15 -36.04 5.50 3.73
C SER A 15 -36.51 6.88 3.26
N LYS A 16 -36.98 7.74 4.17
CA LYS A 16 -37.50 9.10 3.88
C LYS A 16 -36.54 10.22 4.31
N ALA A 17 -35.58 9.95 5.19
CA ALA A 17 -34.51 10.91 5.51
C ALA A 17 -33.47 10.89 4.39
N GLY A 18 -33.16 12.06 3.89
CA GLY A 18 -32.27 12.32 2.75
C GLY A 18 -31.09 11.37 2.62
N VAL A 19 -30.93 10.98 1.43
CA VAL A 19 -30.24 9.80 0.89
C VAL A 19 -28.75 9.71 1.23
N ASP A 20 -28.10 10.65 1.94
CA ASP A 20 -26.66 10.85 1.75
C ASP A 20 -25.71 10.67 2.93
N GLU A 21 -26.16 10.46 4.18
CA GLU A 21 -25.23 10.46 5.31
C GLU A 21 -25.17 9.16 6.14
N SER A 22 -26.00 8.17 5.90
CA SER A 22 -25.88 6.91 6.64
C SER A 22 -24.92 5.93 5.96
N PRO A 23 -24.04 5.24 6.73
CA PRO A 23 -23.19 4.20 6.18
C PRO A 23 -24.04 3.10 5.55
N ARG A 24 -23.92 2.91 4.24
CA ARG A 24 -24.68 1.90 3.50
C ARG A 24 -23.84 0.66 3.30
N ALA A 25 -24.42 -0.51 3.50
CA ALA A 25 -23.83 -1.77 3.09
C ALA A 25 -23.76 -1.92 1.56
N ARG A 26 -24.48 -1.09 0.81
CA ARG A 26 -24.53 -1.12 -0.66
C ARG A 26 -23.65 0.00 -1.24
N PHE A 27 -22.88 -0.34 -2.24
CA PHE A 27 -22.08 0.59 -3.06
C PHE A 27 -22.60 0.58 -4.50
N ARG A 28 -22.30 1.64 -5.25
CA ARG A 28 -22.66 1.71 -6.66
C ARG A 28 -21.75 0.80 -7.47
N THR A 29 -22.36 -0.10 -8.26
CA THR A 29 -21.64 -0.93 -9.22
C THR A 29 -22.01 -0.51 -10.64
N LYS A 30 -21.07 -0.73 -11.56
CA LYS A 30 -21.24 -0.51 -12.98
C LYS A 30 -20.42 -1.54 -13.75
N ASP A 31 -20.99 -2.06 -14.84
CA ASP A 31 -20.28 -2.89 -15.78
C ASP A 31 -19.48 -2.00 -16.73
N ILE A 32 -18.17 -2.21 -16.77
CA ILE A 32 -17.22 -1.35 -17.47
C ILE A 32 -16.27 -2.23 -18.28
N SER A 33 -16.02 -1.86 -19.54
CA SER A 33 -14.96 -2.50 -20.33
C SER A 33 -13.59 -2.23 -19.72
N ILE A 34 -12.79 -3.29 -19.56
CA ILE A 34 -11.43 -3.20 -19.02
C ILE A 34 -10.52 -2.29 -19.85
N PHE A 35 -10.84 -2.07 -21.12
CA PHE A 35 -10.09 -1.18 -22.01
C PHE A 35 -10.40 0.31 -21.79
N LYS A 36 -11.46 0.63 -21.03
CA LYS A 36 -11.77 1.99 -20.59
C LYS A 36 -11.09 2.36 -19.28
N MET A 37 -10.35 1.43 -18.68
CA MET A 37 -9.66 1.61 -17.41
C MET A 37 -8.17 1.88 -17.61
N TYR A 38 -7.58 2.64 -16.70
CA TYR A 38 -6.16 2.92 -16.68
C TYR A 38 -5.57 2.83 -15.27
N ARG A 39 -4.23 2.67 -15.22
CA ARG A 39 -3.47 2.50 -13.98
C ARG A 39 -3.51 3.75 -13.10
N ASN A 40 -3.49 3.51 -11.81
CA ASN A 40 -3.23 4.56 -10.84
C ASN A 40 -1.73 4.75 -10.63
N LYS A 41 -1.23 5.97 -10.85
CA LYS A 41 0.19 6.31 -10.61
C LYS A 41 0.62 6.17 -9.14
N LEU A 42 -0.35 6.20 -8.20
CA LEU A 42 -0.10 6.01 -6.77
C LEU A 42 0.17 4.55 -6.40
N ASN A 43 -0.23 3.60 -7.25
CA ASN A 43 0.03 2.18 -7.00
C ASN A 43 1.47 1.84 -7.39
N PHE A 44 2.29 1.54 -6.39
CA PHE A 44 3.72 1.23 -6.52
C PHE A 44 4.05 -0.25 -6.32
N TYR A 45 3.05 -1.06 -5.95
CA TYR A 45 3.25 -2.48 -5.68
C TYR A 45 3.64 -3.27 -6.92
N ASP A 46 4.45 -4.31 -6.68
CA ASP A 46 4.80 -5.28 -7.71
C ASP A 46 3.55 -5.99 -8.25
N LEU A 47 3.56 -6.22 -9.56
CA LEU A 47 2.50 -6.83 -10.33
C LEU A 47 2.84 -8.29 -10.72
N ALA A 48 3.61 -8.98 -9.89
CA ALA A 48 3.96 -10.39 -10.10
C ALA A 48 2.71 -11.31 -10.11
N ASP A 49 2.87 -12.50 -10.65
CA ASP A 49 1.91 -13.61 -10.64
C ASP A 49 0.57 -13.31 -11.33
N ILE A 50 0.60 -12.51 -12.40
CA ILE A 50 -0.62 -12.16 -13.16
C ILE A 50 -1.20 -13.37 -13.87
N GLU A 51 -0.37 -14.25 -14.43
CA GLU A 51 -0.80 -15.46 -15.16
C GLU A 51 -1.49 -16.46 -14.21
N GLU A 52 -0.94 -16.67 -13.02
CA GLU A 52 -1.55 -17.53 -11.99
C GLU A 52 -2.92 -16.98 -11.58
N LEU A 53 -3.00 -15.68 -11.30
CA LEU A 53 -4.26 -15.01 -10.97
C LEU A 53 -5.26 -15.06 -12.12
N ALA A 54 -4.81 -14.98 -13.36
CA ALA A 54 -5.68 -15.12 -14.53
C ALA A 54 -6.25 -16.55 -14.63
N GLY A 55 -5.45 -17.58 -14.34
CA GLY A 55 -5.91 -18.96 -14.25
C GLY A 55 -6.99 -19.14 -13.17
N ASP A 56 -6.79 -18.55 -11.99
CA ASP A 56 -7.79 -18.58 -10.92
C ASP A 56 -9.08 -17.87 -11.31
N ILE A 57 -8.99 -16.71 -11.96
CA ILE A 57 -10.17 -15.98 -12.45
C ILE A 57 -10.90 -16.75 -13.54
N LEU A 58 -10.17 -17.40 -14.43
CA LEU A 58 -10.77 -18.26 -15.48
C LEU A 58 -11.56 -19.41 -14.85
N MET A 59 -11.03 -20.03 -13.80
CA MET A 59 -11.62 -21.22 -13.18
C MET A 59 -12.78 -20.88 -12.24
N TYR A 60 -12.67 -19.80 -11.47
CA TYR A 60 -13.60 -19.48 -10.38
C TYR A 60 -14.37 -18.18 -10.56
N GLY A 61 -14.11 -17.44 -11.61
CA GLY A 61 -14.63 -16.08 -11.83
C GLY A 61 -14.00 -15.01 -10.95
N LEU A 62 -14.33 -13.76 -11.23
CA LEU A 62 -13.86 -12.61 -10.46
C LEU A 62 -14.56 -12.55 -9.08
N LYS A 63 -13.87 -12.89 -7.99
CA LYS A 63 -14.44 -12.96 -6.63
C LYS A 63 -14.60 -11.60 -5.95
N GLN A 64 -13.83 -10.61 -6.37
CA GLN A 64 -13.85 -9.26 -5.82
C GLN A 64 -13.90 -8.25 -6.96
N ASN A 65 -14.81 -7.30 -6.88
CA ASN A 65 -14.93 -6.23 -7.87
C ASN A 65 -13.67 -5.36 -7.89
N LEU A 66 -13.38 -4.79 -9.05
CA LEU A 66 -12.45 -3.67 -9.16
C LEU A 66 -13.08 -2.43 -8.53
N GLU A 67 -12.27 -1.56 -7.93
CA GLU A 67 -12.71 -0.25 -7.46
C GLU A 67 -12.13 0.82 -8.39
N VAL A 68 -13.00 1.68 -8.91
CA VAL A 68 -12.61 2.67 -9.92
C VAL A 68 -13.25 4.02 -9.65
N VAL A 69 -12.58 5.06 -10.09
CA VAL A 69 -13.08 6.45 -10.14
C VAL A 69 -13.33 6.84 -11.58
N PHE A 70 -14.44 7.52 -11.84
CA PHE A 70 -14.66 8.15 -13.14
C PHE A 70 -13.83 9.43 -13.23
N GLU A 71 -12.75 9.35 -14.00
CA GLU A 71 -11.77 10.43 -14.21
C GLU A 71 -11.22 10.34 -15.65
N PRO A 72 -12.02 10.81 -16.62
CA PRO A 72 -11.65 10.68 -18.04
C PRO A 72 -10.38 11.46 -18.39
N ASN A 73 -9.46 10.80 -19.09
CA ASN A 73 -8.25 11.40 -19.66
C ASN A 73 -7.86 10.66 -20.95
N GLU A 74 -6.69 10.98 -21.51
CA GLU A 74 -6.17 10.37 -22.74
C GLU A 74 -5.93 8.86 -22.63
N GLN A 75 -5.78 8.30 -21.41
CA GLN A 75 -5.53 6.87 -21.17
C GLN A 75 -6.82 6.06 -21.05
N GLY A 76 -7.94 6.69 -20.66
CA GLY A 76 -9.22 6.02 -20.46
C GLY A 76 -10.23 6.86 -19.72
N GLU A 77 -11.35 6.23 -19.36
CA GLU A 77 -12.46 6.90 -18.66
C GLU A 77 -12.41 6.67 -17.14
N TYR A 78 -11.80 5.55 -16.70
CA TYR A 78 -11.86 5.12 -15.30
C TYR A 78 -10.47 4.84 -14.76
N ARG A 79 -10.07 5.55 -13.71
CA ARG A 79 -8.85 5.28 -12.97
C ARG A 79 -9.08 4.16 -11.96
N ILE A 80 -8.17 3.18 -11.90
CA ILE A 80 -8.24 2.06 -10.96
C ILE A 80 -7.73 2.53 -9.59
N VAL A 81 -8.54 2.38 -8.55
CA VAL A 81 -8.16 2.62 -7.14
C VAL A 81 -7.69 1.33 -6.49
N ALA A 82 -8.44 0.23 -6.67
CA ALA A 82 -8.06 -1.07 -6.15
C ALA A 82 -8.33 -2.20 -7.15
N GLY A 83 -7.45 -3.19 -7.19
CA GLY A 83 -7.58 -4.38 -8.03
C GLY A 83 -6.79 -4.33 -9.33
N GLU A 84 -5.70 -3.58 -9.42
CA GLU A 84 -4.88 -3.48 -10.64
C GLU A 84 -4.37 -4.85 -11.13
N ARG A 85 -3.92 -5.75 -10.24
CA ARG A 85 -3.55 -7.12 -10.63
C ARG A 85 -4.72 -7.88 -11.27
N ARG A 86 -5.93 -7.74 -10.72
CA ARG A 86 -7.15 -8.36 -11.28
C ARG A 86 -7.48 -7.80 -12.65
N TRP A 87 -7.35 -6.49 -12.83
CA TRP A 87 -7.52 -5.84 -14.12
C TRP A 87 -6.52 -6.36 -15.16
N LEU A 88 -5.23 -6.49 -14.80
CA LEU A 88 -4.20 -7.05 -15.68
C LEU A 88 -4.48 -8.52 -16.02
N ALA A 89 -4.93 -9.31 -15.05
CA ALA A 89 -5.32 -10.70 -15.27
C ALA A 89 -6.51 -10.82 -16.23
N LEU A 90 -7.51 -9.94 -16.10
CA LEU A 90 -8.64 -9.88 -17.07
C LEU A 90 -8.15 -9.50 -18.47
N LYS A 91 -7.23 -8.52 -18.60
CA LYS A 91 -6.62 -8.18 -19.88
C LYS A 91 -5.90 -9.37 -20.50
N HIS A 92 -5.10 -10.07 -19.71
CA HIS A 92 -4.39 -11.27 -20.14
C HIS A 92 -5.36 -12.35 -20.66
N LEU A 93 -6.50 -12.59 -19.98
CA LEU A 93 -7.52 -13.53 -20.43
C LEU A 93 -8.14 -13.12 -21.76
N VAL A 94 -8.46 -11.84 -21.94
CA VAL A 94 -9.02 -11.34 -23.20
C VAL A 94 -8.03 -11.46 -24.35
N GLU A 95 -6.74 -11.20 -24.10
CA GLU A 95 -5.66 -11.39 -25.07
C GLU A 95 -5.50 -12.86 -25.48
N GLN A 96 -5.77 -13.80 -24.57
CA GLN A 96 -5.83 -15.24 -24.85
C GLN A 96 -7.12 -15.69 -25.56
N GLY A 97 -8.08 -14.78 -25.83
CA GLY A 97 -9.31 -15.06 -26.56
C GLY A 97 -10.56 -15.25 -25.71
N TYR A 98 -10.47 -15.16 -24.38
CA TYR A 98 -11.60 -15.26 -23.46
C TYR A 98 -12.36 -13.92 -23.36
N LYS A 99 -13.12 -13.58 -24.42
CA LYS A 99 -13.77 -12.26 -24.59
C LYS A 99 -14.81 -11.94 -23.52
N ASP A 100 -15.38 -12.94 -22.86
CA ASP A 100 -16.39 -12.74 -21.79
C ASP A 100 -15.82 -11.96 -20.59
N PHE A 101 -14.48 -11.89 -20.46
CA PHE A 101 -13.81 -11.13 -19.40
C PHE A 101 -13.51 -9.66 -19.77
N GLU A 102 -13.96 -9.20 -20.95
CA GLU A 102 -13.79 -7.80 -21.35
C GLU A 102 -14.61 -6.84 -20.47
N ILE A 103 -15.77 -7.27 -20.00
CA ILE A 103 -16.63 -6.46 -19.15
C ILE A 103 -16.50 -6.92 -17.70
N ALA A 104 -16.12 -6.01 -16.82
CA ALA A 104 -16.03 -6.28 -15.40
C ALA A 104 -17.00 -5.42 -14.60
N THR A 105 -17.70 -6.04 -13.64
CA THR A 105 -18.50 -5.29 -12.67
C THR A 105 -17.56 -4.58 -11.67
N CYS A 106 -17.58 -3.26 -11.69
CA CYS A 106 -16.71 -2.41 -10.86
C CYS A 106 -17.51 -1.67 -9.81
N LYS A 107 -16.91 -1.48 -8.65
CA LYS A 107 -17.40 -0.55 -7.63
C LYS A 107 -16.94 0.87 -8.00
N LEU A 108 -17.89 1.79 -8.12
CA LEU A 108 -17.59 3.22 -8.28
C LEU A 108 -17.29 3.82 -6.91
N THR A 109 -16.13 4.45 -6.79
CA THR A 109 -15.70 5.19 -5.60
C THR A 109 -15.36 6.63 -5.96
N THR A 110 -15.28 7.48 -4.96
CA THR A 110 -14.87 8.88 -5.12
C THR A 110 -13.85 9.16 -4.03
N PRO A 111 -12.57 9.07 -4.32
CA PRO A 111 -11.52 9.45 -3.37
C PRO A 111 -11.62 10.95 -3.09
N GLN A 112 -11.22 11.34 -1.90
CA GLN A 112 -11.30 12.72 -1.46
C GLN A 112 -10.09 13.50 -1.98
N ASP A 113 -8.88 13.01 -1.72
CA ASP A 113 -7.63 13.58 -2.24
C ASP A 113 -6.54 12.51 -2.39
N GLU A 114 -5.37 12.93 -2.92
CA GLU A 114 -4.26 12.03 -3.25
C GLU A 114 -3.67 11.35 -2.00
N ASP A 115 -3.59 12.04 -0.85
CA ASP A 115 -3.08 11.46 0.39
C ASP A 115 -4.03 10.42 0.96
N GLU A 116 -5.33 10.71 0.97
CA GLU A 116 -6.36 9.75 1.41
C GLU A 116 -6.37 8.51 0.52
N GLU A 117 -6.31 8.69 -0.79
CA GLU A 117 -6.27 7.59 -1.73
C GLU A 117 -4.99 6.74 -1.57
N GLN A 118 -3.83 7.37 -1.37
CA GLN A 118 -2.58 6.65 -1.12
C GLN A 118 -2.67 5.81 0.16
N VAL A 119 -3.25 6.36 1.23
CA VAL A 119 -3.49 5.64 2.49
C VAL A 119 -4.45 4.47 2.27
N GLU A 120 -5.54 4.65 1.52
CA GLU A 120 -6.48 3.58 1.20
C GLU A 120 -5.83 2.45 0.40
N ILE A 121 -5.01 2.77 -0.59
CA ILE A 121 -4.26 1.79 -1.38
C ILE A 121 -3.33 0.96 -0.46
N ILE A 122 -2.61 1.61 0.44
CA ILE A 122 -1.69 0.94 1.37
C ILE A 122 -2.46 0.04 2.34
N ILE A 123 -3.54 0.53 2.94
CA ILE A 123 -4.37 -0.25 3.88
C ILE A 123 -5.00 -1.47 3.17
N ALA A 124 -5.48 -1.31 1.94
CA ALA A 124 -6.05 -2.42 1.16
C ALA A 124 -5.03 -3.54 0.89
N ASN A 125 -3.74 -3.22 0.86
CA ASN A 125 -2.65 -4.17 0.68
C ASN A 125 -1.99 -4.63 1.99
N ALA A 126 -2.48 -4.21 3.18
CA ALA A 126 -1.83 -4.49 4.47
C ALA A 126 -1.66 -5.99 4.79
N TYR A 127 -2.53 -6.84 4.27
CA TYR A 127 -2.50 -8.30 4.48
C TYR A 127 -1.85 -9.10 3.32
N ARG A 128 -1.37 -8.42 2.28
CA ARG A 128 -0.69 -9.07 1.15
C ARG A 128 0.72 -9.51 1.56
N THR A 129 1.20 -10.63 1.01
CA THR A 129 2.64 -10.96 1.02
C THR A 129 3.36 -9.93 0.16
N LYS A 130 4.41 -9.32 0.70
CA LYS A 130 5.11 -8.19 0.10
C LYS A 130 6.59 -8.44 0.06
N SER A 131 7.25 -7.87 -0.95
CA SER A 131 8.70 -7.78 -0.97
C SER A 131 9.20 -6.83 0.14
N LEU A 132 10.46 -6.94 0.52
CA LEU A 132 11.08 -6.01 1.46
C LEU A 132 11.04 -4.58 0.93
N LYS A 133 11.26 -4.41 -0.37
CA LYS A 133 11.18 -3.12 -1.07
C LYS A 133 9.80 -2.48 -0.91
N ASP A 134 8.71 -3.25 -1.14
CA ASP A 134 7.35 -2.75 -0.97
C ASP A 134 7.10 -2.27 0.46
N VAL A 135 7.55 -3.05 1.46
CA VAL A 135 7.37 -2.70 2.88
C VAL A 135 8.09 -1.41 3.27
N ILE A 136 9.31 -1.22 2.75
CA ILE A 136 10.10 -0.01 2.98
C ILE A 136 9.42 1.21 2.33
N GLU A 137 8.94 1.05 1.10
CA GLU A 137 8.25 2.10 0.36
C GLU A 137 6.88 2.44 0.97
N GLU A 138 6.12 1.43 1.44
CA GLU A 138 4.87 1.63 2.17
C GLU A 138 5.05 2.54 3.39
N GLU A 139 6.05 2.23 4.22
CA GLU A 139 6.32 3.02 5.42
C GLU A 139 6.63 4.47 5.05
N GLN A 140 7.51 4.67 4.09
CA GLN A 140 7.93 6.01 3.65
C GLN A 140 6.74 6.82 3.10
N ARG A 141 5.95 6.24 2.20
CA ARG A 141 4.78 6.90 1.59
C ARG A 141 3.70 7.17 2.62
N LEU A 142 3.37 6.17 3.43
CA LEU A 142 2.35 6.29 4.47
C LEU A 142 2.73 7.39 5.48
N LYS A 143 3.98 7.41 5.93
CA LYS A 143 4.48 8.45 6.84
C LYS A 143 4.32 9.85 6.23
N ALA A 144 4.75 10.04 4.98
CA ALA A 144 4.65 11.33 4.31
C ALA A 144 3.19 11.80 4.14
N CYS A 145 2.26 10.90 3.76
CA CYS A 145 0.84 11.21 3.68
C CYS A 145 0.26 11.60 5.04
N LEU A 146 0.53 10.80 6.07
CA LEU A 146 0.01 11.05 7.42
C LEU A 146 0.58 12.34 8.04
N GLU A 147 1.82 12.72 7.75
CA GLU A 147 2.41 14.00 8.17
C GLU A 147 1.70 15.19 7.52
N ARG A 148 1.42 15.14 6.21
CA ARG A 148 0.64 16.17 5.52
C ARG A 148 -0.78 16.24 6.06
N MET A 149 -1.47 15.10 6.17
CA MET A 149 -2.83 15.03 6.72
C MET A 149 -2.90 15.57 8.15
N LYS A 150 -1.89 15.29 8.99
CA LYS A 150 -1.78 15.83 10.34
C LYS A 150 -1.65 17.35 10.33
N THR A 151 -0.81 17.90 9.46
CA THR A 151 -0.60 19.35 9.30
C THR A 151 -1.89 20.04 8.84
N ASP A 152 -2.64 19.42 7.93
CA ASP A 152 -3.89 19.92 7.40
C ASP A 152 -5.09 19.73 8.37
N GLY A 153 -4.86 19.12 9.54
CA GLY A 153 -5.91 18.85 10.53
C GLY A 153 -6.92 17.78 10.10
N LYS A 154 -6.58 16.98 9.07
CA LYS A 154 -7.44 15.90 8.57
C LYS A 154 -7.55 14.77 9.58
N LYS A 155 -8.65 14.03 9.48
CA LYS A 155 -8.95 12.89 10.37
C LYS A 155 -9.08 11.62 9.56
N ILE A 156 -8.49 10.54 10.05
CA ILE A 156 -8.69 9.20 9.51
C ILE A 156 -9.57 8.44 10.51
N LYS A 157 -10.65 7.86 10.01
CA LYS A 157 -11.58 7.09 10.85
C LYS A 157 -10.85 5.95 11.55
N GLY A 158 -10.92 5.92 12.88
CA GLY A 158 -10.28 4.88 13.69
C GLY A 158 -8.82 5.17 14.08
N TYR A 159 -8.24 6.30 13.66
CA TYR A 159 -6.86 6.67 13.99
C TYR A 159 -6.76 8.12 14.47
N ASP A 160 -6.04 8.32 15.57
CA ASP A 160 -5.74 9.65 16.09
C ASP A 160 -4.37 10.12 15.60
N LEU A 161 -4.36 11.09 14.69
CA LEU A 161 -3.13 11.66 14.15
C LEU A 161 -2.57 12.79 15.02
N GLN A 162 -3.37 13.36 15.94
CA GLN A 162 -3.02 14.57 16.67
C GLN A 162 -2.30 14.29 17.98
N SER A 163 -2.78 13.34 18.79
CA SER A 163 -2.28 13.09 20.14
C SER A 163 -1.26 11.96 20.25
N GLY A 164 -1.22 11.06 19.26
CA GLY A 164 -0.36 9.87 19.25
C GLY A 164 0.97 10.04 18.52
N ARG A 165 1.90 9.10 18.76
CA ARG A 165 3.09 8.97 17.91
C ARG A 165 2.69 8.41 16.55
N LEU A 166 3.07 9.10 15.47
CA LEU A 166 2.75 8.69 14.11
C LEU A 166 3.20 7.25 13.81
N ARG A 167 4.36 6.84 14.36
CA ARG A 167 4.84 5.45 14.27
C ARG A 167 3.84 4.42 14.78
N ASP A 168 3.09 4.73 15.84
CA ASP A 168 2.11 3.81 16.40
C ASP A 168 0.91 3.64 15.46
N VAL A 169 0.53 4.71 14.79
CA VAL A 169 -0.52 4.70 13.76
C VAL A 169 -0.05 3.88 12.55
N ILE A 170 1.16 4.13 12.05
CA ILE A 170 1.77 3.39 10.93
C ILE A 170 1.84 1.90 11.26
N ALA A 171 2.35 1.54 12.45
CA ALA A 171 2.44 0.15 12.90
C ALA A 171 1.07 -0.55 12.90
N SER A 172 0.03 0.15 13.35
CA SER A 172 -1.34 -0.37 13.34
C SER A 172 -1.90 -0.54 11.93
N MET A 173 -1.67 0.43 11.04
CA MET A 173 -2.14 0.39 9.65
C MET A 173 -1.46 -0.72 8.85
N LEU A 174 -0.13 -0.84 8.97
CA LEU A 174 0.66 -1.86 8.27
C LEU A 174 0.61 -3.25 8.92
N LYS A 175 -0.07 -3.39 10.08
CA LYS A 175 -0.14 -4.65 10.83
C LYS A 175 1.24 -5.19 11.24
N MET A 176 2.14 -4.29 11.60
CA MET A 176 3.51 -4.57 12.01
C MET A 176 3.77 -4.16 13.45
N SER A 177 4.84 -4.73 14.04
CA SER A 177 5.28 -4.28 15.37
C SER A 177 5.91 -2.88 15.30
N LYS A 178 5.77 -2.09 16.37
CA LYS A 178 6.40 -0.77 16.49
C LYS A 178 7.92 -0.84 16.35
N THR A 179 8.54 -1.93 16.82
CA THR A 179 9.96 -2.18 16.66
C THR A 179 10.34 -2.35 15.18
N LYS A 180 9.56 -3.11 14.42
CA LYS A 180 9.81 -3.29 12.98
C LYS A 180 9.68 -1.97 12.23
N ILE A 181 8.67 -1.17 12.53
CA ILE A 181 8.51 0.17 11.92
C ILE A 181 9.71 1.08 12.29
N ALA A 182 10.18 1.06 13.55
CA ALA A 182 11.35 1.83 13.94
C ALA A 182 12.62 1.42 13.17
N GLN A 183 12.81 0.13 12.91
CA GLN A 183 13.91 -0.38 12.09
C GLN A 183 13.80 0.09 10.64
N ILE A 184 12.59 0.03 10.05
CA ILE A 184 12.33 0.50 8.68
C ILE A 184 12.57 2.02 8.59
N GLU A 185 12.08 2.80 9.54
CA GLU A 185 12.37 4.25 9.62
C GLU A 185 13.86 4.55 9.67
N SER A 186 14.63 3.77 10.46
CA SER A 186 16.10 3.95 10.52
C SER A 186 16.74 3.72 9.15
N VAL A 187 16.37 2.64 8.47
CA VAL A 187 16.84 2.35 7.12
C VAL A 187 16.44 3.45 6.14
N ASN A 188 15.18 3.90 6.17
CA ASN A 188 14.69 4.96 5.29
C ASN A 188 15.38 6.31 5.49
N ASN A 189 15.71 6.65 6.73
CA ASN A 189 16.26 7.97 7.04
C ASN A 189 17.79 8.03 6.94
N ASN A 190 18.49 6.94 7.31
CA ASN A 190 19.91 6.99 7.59
C ASN A 190 20.78 6.15 6.64
N LEU A 191 20.21 5.18 5.91
CA LEU A 191 21.01 4.35 5.00
C LEU A 191 21.43 5.17 3.77
N ILE A 192 22.74 5.13 3.43
CA ILE A 192 23.25 5.84 2.25
C ILE A 192 22.64 5.27 0.94
N PRO A 193 22.57 6.08 -0.13
CA PRO A 193 21.90 5.68 -1.37
C PRO A 193 22.45 4.39 -1.97
N GLU A 194 23.77 4.18 -1.93
CA GLU A 194 24.43 3.02 -2.49
C GLU A 194 23.99 1.72 -1.81
N PHE A 195 23.97 1.68 -0.49
CA PHE A 195 23.46 0.51 0.24
C PHE A 195 21.94 0.33 0.11
N ARG A 196 21.20 1.42 -0.10
CA ARG A 196 19.78 1.32 -0.41
C ARG A 196 19.54 0.65 -1.77
N GLU A 197 20.37 0.94 -2.75
CA GLU A 197 20.34 0.26 -4.06
C GLU A 197 20.64 -1.24 -3.91
N GLU A 198 21.67 -1.61 -3.13
CA GLU A 198 21.98 -3.01 -2.84
C GLU A 198 20.84 -3.75 -2.12
N LEU A 199 20.19 -3.08 -1.18
CA LEU A 199 19.00 -3.60 -0.49
C LEU A 199 17.82 -3.81 -1.44
N ASN A 200 17.55 -2.86 -2.33
CA ASN A 200 16.48 -2.95 -3.33
C ASN A 200 16.73 -4.05 -4.36
N ASN A 201 17.99 -4.36 -4.64
CA ASN A 201 18.42 -5.43 -5.54
C ASN A 201 18.59 -6.78 -4.82
N GLU A 202 18.15 -6.89 -3.57
CA GLU A 202 18.24 -8.11 -2.74
C GLU A 202 19.66 -8.62 -2.50
N ARG A 203 20.68 -7.81 -2.76
CA ARG A 203 22.10 -8.12 -2.50
C ARG A 203 22.55 -7.80 -1.09
N LEU A 204 21.74 -7.03 -0.34
CA LEU A 204 21.94 -6.71 1.07
C LEU A 204 20.74 -7.18 1.88
N THR A 205 20.96 -7.87 3.01
CA THR A 205 19.87 -8.28 3.90
C THR A 205 19.33 -7.09 4.70
N PHE A 206 18.05 -7.16 5.11
CA PHE A 206 17.46 -6.11 5.95
C PHE A 206 18.21 -5.93 7.29
N SER A 207 18.69 -7.01 7.88
CA SER A 207 19.45 -6.94 9.14
C SER A 207 20.76 -6.19 8.97
N ALA A 208 21.47 -6.44 7.87
CA ALA A 208 22.69 -5.71 7.52
C ALA A 208 22.39 -4.23 7.23
N ALA A 209 21.35 -3.93 6.46
CA ALA A 209 20.92 -2.57 6.18
C ALA A 209 20.54 -1.80 7.45
N TYR A 210 19.87 -2.45 8.39
CA TYR A 210 19.50 -1.84 9.67
C TYR A 210 20.74 -1.52 10.52
N GLU A 211 21.72 -2.44 10.64
CA GLU A 211 22.97 -2.16 11.36
C GLU A 211 23.76 -1.01 10.70
N LEU A 212 23.88 -1.01 9.39
CA LEU A 212 24.51 0.08 8.64
C LEU A 212 23.79 1.41 8.88
N SER A 213 22.47 1.41 8.92
CA SER A 213 21.68 2.63 9.18
C SER A 213 21.88 3.23 10.57
N GLY A 214 22.47 2.48 11.50
CA GLY A 214 22.90 2.96 12.83
C GLY A 214 24.26 3.65 12.84
N MET A 215 25.01 3.60 11.74
CA MET A 215 26.34 4.19 11.60
C MET A 215 26.29 5.62 11.06
N SER A 216 27.35 6.39 11.28
CA SER A 216 27.51 7.69 10.61
C SER A 216 27.68 7.50 9.08
N PRO A 217 27.40 8.51 8.26
CA PRO A 217 27.60 8.42 6.81
C PRO A 217 29.04 8.07 6.43
N GLU A 218 30.03 8.58 7.17
CA GLU A 218 31.46 8.32 6.97
C GLU A 218 31.77 6.83 7.17
N MET A 219 31.26 6.24 8.26
CA MET A 219 31.42 4.81 8.55
C MET A 219 30.74 3.93 7.50
N GLN A 220 29.58 4.35 7.03
CA GLN A 220 28.90 3.65 5.94
C GLN A 220 29.72 3.69 4.64
N GLN A 221 30.41 4.79 4.35
CA GLN A 221 31.32 4.89 3.18
C GLN A 221 32.54 3.96 3.32
N GLU A 222 33.11 3.82 4.54
CA GLU A 222 34.17 2.83 4.78
C GLU A 222 33.68 1.40 4.59
N ALA A 223 32.49 1.09 5.10
CA ALA A 223 31.86 -0.20 4.89
C ALA A 223 31.60 -0.47 3.41
N LEU A 224 31.19 0.57 2.65
CA LEU A 224 30.96 0.48 1.22
C LEU A 224 32.23 0.20 0.43
N ALA A 225 33.37 0.79 0.83
CA ALA A 225 34.67 0.51 0.21
C ALA A 225 35.03 -0.97 0.36
N LYS A 226 34.89 -1.53 1.56
CA LYS A 226 35.11 -2.97 1.81
C LYS A 226 34.12 -3.86 1.04
N TYR A 227 32.85 -3.46 0.98
CA TYR A 227 31.85 -4.17 0.19
C TYR A 227 32.22 -4.26 -1.29
N LYS A 228 32.73 -3.15 -1.86
CA LYS A 228 33.16 -3.10 -3.27
C LYS A 228 34.42 -3.92 -3.55
N GLU A 229 35.32 -4.05 -2.57
CA GLU A 229 36.52 -4.86 -2.68
C GLU A 229 36.21 -6.36 -2.61
N ASN A 230 35.35 -6.78 -1.71
CA ASN A 230 35.10 -8.18 -1.40
C ASN A 230 33.89 -8.76 -2.17
N GLY A 231 33.02 -7.90 -2.76
CA GLY A 231 31.76 -8.28 -3.40
C GLY A 231 30.63 -8.59 -2.44
N GLU A 232 30.94 -8.74 -1.16
CA GLU A 232 29.97 -8.97 -0.08
C GLU A 232 30.45 -8.35 1.22
N LEU A 233 29.56 -8.17 2.16
CA LEU A 233 29.86 -7.72 3.53
C LEU A 233 29.02 -8.55 4.51
N SER A 234 29.70 -9.36 5.31
CA SER A 234 29.02 -10.18 6.30
C SER A 234 28.47 -9.32 7.45
N TYR A 235 27.41 -9.82 8.08
CA TYR A 235 26.83 -9.15 9.27
C TYR A 235 27.86 -8.98 10.42
N THR A 236 28.82 -9.90 10.54
CA THR A 236 29.88 -9.85 11.53
C THR A 236 30.85 -8.70 11.24
N GLU A 237 31.29 -8.55 9.98
CA GLU A 237 32.16 -7.44 9.57
C GLU A 237 31.49 -6.08 9.77
N ILE A 238 30.18 -5.97 9.51
CA ILE A 238 29.41 -4.75 9.77
C ILE A 238 29.43 -4.41 11.27
N LYS A 239 29.21 -5.39 12.15
CA LYS A 239 29.29 -5.19 13.61
C LYS A 239 30.67 -4.80 14.09
N ASP A 240 31.71 -5.38 13.53
CA ASP A 240 33.11 -5.06 13.88
C ASP A 240 33.43 -3.61 13.51
N ILE A 241 33.03 -3.14 12.35
CA ILE A 241 33.17 -1.74 11.93
C ILE A 241 32.44 -0.82 12.94
N HIS A 242 31.19 -1.15 13.30
CA HIS A 242 30.39 -0.38 14.24
C HIS A 242 31.00 -0.35 15.64
N SER A 243 31.53 -1.47 16.13
CA SER A 243 32.12 -1.57 17.47
C SER A 243 33.45 -0.86 17.60
N THR A 244 34.26 -0.82 16.55
CA THR A 244 35.58 -0.19 16.52
C THR A 244 35.48 1.33 16.65
N ALA A 245 34.49 1.91 15.94
CA ALA A 245 34.29 3.36 15.99
C ALA A 245 33.60 3.87 17.28
N SER A 246 32.89 2.99 18.01
CA SER A 246 32.30 3.35 19.29
C SER A 246 33.33 3.40 20.43
N ARG A 247 34.59 2.99 20.15
CA ARG A 247 35.72 2.97 21.14
C ARG A 247 36.75 4.07 20.89
N SER A 248 36.65 4.81 19.80
CA SER A 248 37.48 5.98 19.47
C SER A 248 36.73 7.28 19.71
#